data_f4b50dd3fb7532933571fe1319400c9d
#
_entry.id   f4b50dd3fb7532933571fe1319400c9d
#
_cell.length_a   1.000
_cell.length_b   1.000
_cell.length_c   1.000
_cell.angle_alpha   90.00
_cell.angle_beta   90.00
_cell.angle_gamma   90.00
#
_symmetry.space_group_name_H-M   'P 1'
#
loop_
_entity.id
_entity.type
_entity.pdbx_description
1 polymer ?
#
loop_
_entity_poly.entity_id
_entity_poly.type
_entity_poly.pdbx_seq_one_letter_code
_entity_poly.pdbx_strand_id
1 'polypeptide(L)' 'MPMTLLTPRNAVLLGALGLLLEVLAIIPPIDDATATNPTLHYTQHGVLFLGGLMMGVALRDLLVAGRR' A
#
# COMPACT_ATOMS: atom_id res chain seq x y z
N MET A 1 12.33 -19.72 -13.42
CA MET A 1 11.71 -18.62 -14.13
C MET A 1 11.10 -17.65 -13.14
N PRO A 2 11.45 -16.38 -13.19
CA PRO A 2 10.86 -15.43 -12.26
C PRO A 2 9.35 -15.29 -12.52
N MET A 3 8.58 -15.39 -11.45
CA MET A 3 7.12 -15.28 -11.54
C MET A 3 6.69 -13.95 -10.93
N THR A 4 6.17 -13.07 -11.76
CA THR A 4 5.54 -11.85 -11.31
C THR A 4 4.02 -12.01 -11.42
N LEU A 5 3.31 -11.44 -10.46
CA LEU A 5 1.85 -11.40 -10.48
C LEU A 5 1.32 -10.30 -11.38
N LEU A 6 2.15 -9.29 -11.63
CA LEU A 6 1.77 -8.09 -12.34
C LEU A 6 2.81 -7.74 -13.40
N THR A 7 2.36 -7.06 -14.45
CA THR A 7 3.29 -6.42 -15.38
C THR A 7 4.02 -5.29 -14.65
N PRO A 8 5.22 -4.87 -15.10
CA PRO A 8 5.93 -3.76 -14.46
C PRO A 8 5.08 -2.49 -14.35
N ARG A 9 4.29 -2.18 -15.36
CA ARG A 9 3.38 -1.03 -15.33
C ARG A 9 2.35 -1.17 -14.21
N ASN A 10 1.70 -2.33 -14.12
CA ASN A 10 0.69 -2.57 -13.08
C ASN A 10 1.30 -2.63 -11.70
N ALA A 11 2.54 -3.13 -11.58
CA ALA A 11 3.26 -3.12 -10.31
C ALA A 11 3.53 -1.69 -9.84
N VAL A 12 3.94 -0.80 -10.74
CA VAL A 12 4.15 0.62 -10.40
C VAL A 12 2.82 1.25 -9.95
N LEU A 13 1.73 0.98 -10.67
CA LEU A 13 0.42 1.52 -10.32
C LEU A 13 -0.04 1.00 -8.96
N LEU A 14 0.15 -0.29 -8.68
CA LEU A 14 -0.22 -0.88 -7.40
C LEU A 14 0.59 -0.26 -6.26
N GLY A 15 1.89 -0.11 -6.46
CA GLY A 15 2.77 0.50 -5.47
C GLY A 15 2.41 1.96 -5.20
N ALA A 16 2.10 2.72 -6.25
CA ALA A 16 1.68 4.11 -6.13
C ALA A 16 0.34 4.21 -5.37
N LEU A 17 -0.61 3.32 -5.67
CA LEU A 17 -1.89 3.30 -4.97
C LEU A 17 -1.70 2.95 -3.49
N GLY A 18 -0.85 1.96 -3.19
CA GLY A 18 -0.53 1.60 -1.82
C GLY A 18 0.09 2.75 -1.06
N LEU A 19 1.05 3.44 -1.67
CA LEU A 19 1.66 4.62 -1.07
C LEU A 19 0.63 5.72 -0.82
N LEU A 20 -0.26 5.97 -1.78
CA LEU A 20 -1.33 6.95 -1.63
C LEU A 20 -2.22 6.61 -0.43
N LEU A 21 -2.62 5.35 -0.30
CA LEU A 21 -3.42 4.90 0.83
C LEU A 21 -2.70 5.14 2.17
N GLU A 22 -1.39 4.84 2.23
CA GLU A 22 -0.59 5.08 3.42
C GLU A 22 -0.59 6.55 3.82
N VAL A 23 -0.32 7.43 2.84
CA VAL A 23 -0.25 8.87 3.08
C VAL A 23 -1.61 9.41 3.52
N LEU A 24 -2.68 9.03 2.82
CA LEU A 24 -4.03 9.50 3.16
C LEU A 24 -4.47 9.03 4.53
N ALA A 25 -4.07 7.83 4.94
CA ALA A 25 -4.47 7.29 6.23
C ALA A 25 -3.84 8.01 7.42
N ILE A 26 -2.70 8.70 7.21
CA ILE A 26 -1.95 9.33 8.31
C ILE A 26 -1.93 10.86 8.24
N ILE A 27 -2.57 11.48 7.25
CA ILE A 27 -2.63 12.95 7.23
C ILE A 27 -3.42 13.45 8.45
N PRO A 28 -3.04 14.63 9.03
CA PRO A 28 -3.57 15.05 10.32
C PRO A 28 -5.10 15.07 10.44
N PRO A 29 -5.89 15.58 9.49
CA PRO A 29 -7.35 15.56 9.63
C PRO A 29 -7.93 14.16 9.76
N ILE A 30 -7.38 13.18 9.03
CA ILE A 30 -7.86 11.80 9.08
C ILE A 30 -7.36 11.12 10.36
N ASP A 31 -6.09 11.31 10.71
CA ASP A 31 -5.51 10.74 11.91
C ASP A 31 -6.24 11.25 13.17
N ASP A 32 -6.54 12.55 13.23
CA ASP A 32 -7.27 13.14 14.34
C ASP A 32 -8.68 12.55 14.45
N ALA A 33 -9.36 12.34 13.33
CA ALA A 33 -10.69 11.74 13.33
C ALA A 33 -10.64 10.30 13.84
N THR A 34 -9.60 9.53 13.51
CA THR A 34 -9.46 8.15 13.95
C THR A 34 -9.09 8.03 15.42
N ALA A 35 -8.41 9.04 15.98
CA ALA A 35 -7.95 9.01 17.36
C ALA A 35 -9.09 8.97 18.37
N THR A 36 -10.27 9.49 18.01
CA THR A 36 -11.43 9.58 18.91
C THR A 36 -12.50 8.52 18.61
N ASN A 37 -12.33 7.72 17.56
CA ASN A 37 -13.33 6.73 17.15
C ASN A 37 -12.65 5.36 17.00
N PRO A 38 -12.94 4.37 17.87
CA PRO A 38 -12.30 3.05 17.79
C PRO A 38 -12.49 2.35 16.46
N THR A 39 -13.67 2.44 15.86
CA THR A 39 -13.95 1.80 14.57
C THR A 39 -13.06 2.40 13.48
N LEU A 40 -12.95 3.74 13.43
CA LEU A 40 -12.09 4.40 12.47
C LEU A 40 -10.62 4.10 12.71
N HIS A 41 -10.23 3.99 13.97
CA HIS A 41 -8.85 3.65 14.33
C HIS A 41 -8.46 2.27 13.80
N TYR A 42 -9.29 1.27 14.02
CA TYR A 42 -9.06 -0.08 13.50
C TYR A 42 -9.09 -0.11 11.97
N THR A 43 -9.98 0.68 11.36
CA THR A 43 -10.02 0.81 9.90
C THR A 43 -8.74 1.43 9.36
N GLN A 44 -8.19 2.44 10.06
CA GLN A 44 -6.91 3.04 9.69
C GLN A 44 -5.79 2.00 9.71
N HIS A 45 -5.71 1.18 10.76
CA HIS A 45 -4.70 0.11 10.82
C HIS A 45 -4.87 -0.88 9.67
N GLY A 46 -6.10 -1.24 9.32
CA GLY A 46 -6.38 -2.12 8.20
C GLY A 46 -5.93 -1.53 6.87
N VAL A 47 -6.18 -0.24 6.66
CA VAL A 47 -5.76 0.46 5.45
C VAL A 47 -4.23 0.54 5.37
N LEU A 48 -3.56 0.83 6.48
CA LEU A 48 -2.10 0.86 6.53
C LEU A 48 -1.51 -0.52 6.21
N PHE A 49 -2.10 -1.57 6.75
CA PHE A 49 -1.66 -2.93 6.47
C PHE A 49 -1.85 -3.27 4.98
N LEU A 50 -3.03 -2.96 4.43
CA LEU A 50 -3.33 -3.22 3.02
C LEU A 50 -2.39 -2.45 2.10
N GLY A 51 -2.18 -1.16 2.37
CA GLY A 51 -1.26 -0.34 1.59
C GLY A 51 0.17 -0.89 1.63
N GLY A 52 0.61 -1.34 2.80
CA GLY A 52 1.92 -1.98 2.96
C GLY A 52 2.05 -3.26 2.15
N LEU A 53 1.01 -4.10 2.15
CA LEU A 53 0.99 -5.31 1.32
C LEU A 53 1.06 -4.97 -0.17
N MET A 54 0.30 -3.97 -0.61
CA MET A 54 0.30 -3.54 -2.01
C MET A 54 1.69 -3.06 -2.43
N MET A 55 2.33 -2.25 -1.60
CA MET A 55 3.69 -1.78 -1.88
C MET A 55 4.70 -2.93 -1.87
N GLY A 56 4.56 -3.87 -0.94
CA GLY A 56 5.44 -5.03 -0.85
C GLY A 56 5.35 -5.92 -2.08
N VAL A 57 4.13 -6.22 -2.53
CA VAL A 57 3.92 -7.02 -3.75
C VAL A 57 4.47 -6.29 -4.96
N ALA A 58 4.20 -4.98 -5.07
CA ALA A 58 4.70 -4.17 -6.18
C ALA A 58 6.23 -4.16 -6.22
N LEU A 59 6.86 -3.96 -5.08
CA LEU A 59 8.32 -3.94 -4.99
C LEU A 59 8.92 -5.29 -5.37
N ARG A 60 8.33 -6.38 -4.85
CA ARG A 60 8.77 -7.73 -5.19
C ARG A 60 8.71 -7.96 -6.70
N ASP A 61 7.58 -7.64 -7.32
CA ASP A 61 7.40 -7.87 -8.75
C ASP A 61 8.36 -7.03 -9.59
N LEU A 62 8.61 -5.78 -9.19
CA LEU A 62 9.56 -4.92 -9.88
C LEU A 62 11.00 -5.44 -9.74
N LEU A 63 11.37 -5.92 -8.55
CA LEU A 63 12.70 -6.50 -8.34
C LEU A 63 12.89 -7.78 -9.15
N VAL A 64 11.88 -8.64 -9.19
CA VAL A 64 11.93 -9.86 -10.00
C VAL A 64 12.04 -9.53 -11.48
N ALA A 65 11.24 -8.58 -11.96
CA ALA A 65 11.29 -8.15 -13.35
C ALA A 65 12.65 -7.53 -13.71
N GLY A 66 13.23 -6.77 -12.79
CA GLY A 66 14.51 -6.11 -13.00
C GLY A 66 15.71 -7.05 -13.05
N ARG A 67 15.52 -8.31 -12.64
CA ARG A 67 16.59 -9.32 -12.65
C ARG A 67 16.72 -10.09 -13.96
N ARG A 68 15.92 -9.77 -14.94
CA ARG A 68 15.98 -10.45 -16.23
C ARG A 68 17.21 -10.07 -17.07
#